data_655a86a2fd5c7c785cf37042e16c782d
#
_entry.id   655a86a2fd5c7c785cf37042e16c782d
#
_cell.length_a   1.000
_cell.length_b   1.000
_cell.length_c   1.000
_cell.angle_alpha   90.00
_cell.angle_beta   90.00
_cell.angle_gamma   90.00
#
_symmetry.space_group_name_H-M   'P 1'
#
loop_
_entity.id
_entity.type
_entity.pdbx_description
1 polymer ?
#
loop_
_entity_poly.entity_id
_entity_poly.type
_entity_poly.pdbx_seq_one_letter_code
_entity_poly.pdbx_strand_id
1 'polypeptide(L)'
;MKLDKVILSSDDNPDYLEFWPIVSEAWRNIGIEPILFYTGKNKIKNENVFNFNLEKCDSAFIAQNVRLLAPTLFPNDTCIISDIDNMPLSEDYFQGNIVNITDNQFVIYRPDATSEDMISIMWNAAKGSKWIDIFEVDSVESISKKLLSWYPENYSIGGDNWYHDQKILKEFITRYEAKNISSITRLNDESAGFCRLNRSNYSIFFKKFYDHNKKYSDFHMPRPYSKYHKLINKVFNLNF
;
A
#
# COMPACT_ATOMS: atom_id res chain seq x y z
N MET A 1 11.23 10.15 -11.40
CA MET A 1 10.04 10.11 -10.53
C MET A 1 10.47 10.31 -9.08
N LYS A 2 9.65 10.98 -8.27
CA LYS A 2 9.83 11.10 -6.82
C LYS A 2 8.48 10.86 -6.16
N LEU A 3 8.45 10.07 -5.09
CA LEU A 3 7.20 9.84 -4.32
C LEU A 3 6.88 11.06 -3.45
N ASP A 4 5.64 11.52 -3.53
CA ASP A 4 5.11 12.60 -2.71
C ASP A 4 4.23 12.07 -1.58
N LYS A 5 3.35 11.09 -1.88
CA LYS A 5 2.36 10.57 -0.95
C LYS A 5 2.33 9.05 -0.92
N VAL A 6 2.03 8.48 0.26
CA VAL A 6 1.63 7.08 0.39
C VAL A 6 0.15 7.01 0.78
N ILE A 7 -0.59 6.21 0.03
CA ILE A 7 -2.01 5.95 0.28
C ILE A 7 -2.15 4.65 1.05
N LEU A 8 -2.71 4.76 2.24
CA LEU A 8 -3.01 3.68 3.16
C LEU A 8 -4.52 3.62 3.39
N SER A 9 -5.02 2.49 3.84
CA SER A 9 -6.42 2.36 4.21
C SER A 9 -6.62 1.41 5.38
N SER A 10 -7.64 1.65 6.18
CA SER A 10 -8.07 0.79 7.29
C SER A 10 -9.52 1.06 7.63
N ASP A 11 -10.17 0.03 8.15
CA ASP A 11 -11.46 0.16 8.85
C ASP A 11 -11.24 0.24 10.39
N ASP A 12 -12.30 -0.05 11.18
CA ASP A 12 -12.24 -0.08 12.64
C ASP A 12 -11.48 -1.28 13.22
N ASN A 13 -10.99 -2.21 12.38
CA ASN A 13 -10.29 -3.39 12.86
C ASN A 13 -8.99 -3.01 13.57
N PRO A 14 -8.85 -3.24 14.89
CA PRO A 14 -7.68 -2.85 15.66
C PRO A 14 -6.41 -3.56 15.20
N ASP A 15 -6.51 -4.77 14.63
CA ASP A 15 -5.38 -5.51 14.08
C ASP A 15 -4.66 -4.77 12.92
N TYR A 16 -5.30 -3.73 12.39
CA TYR A 16 -4.77 -2.88 11.32
C TYR A 16 -4.67 -1.41 11.74
N LEU A 17 -5.74 -0.82 12.26
CA LEU A 17 -5.78 0.61 12.56
C LEU A 17 -4.74 1.04 13.60
N GLU A 18 -4.41 0.18 14.55
CA GLU A 18 -3.39 0.45 15.58
C GLU A 18 -1.99 0.72 15.01
N PHE A 19 -1.71 0.32 13.77
CA PHE A 19 -0.42 0.61 13.11
C PHE A 19 -0.32 2.04 12.58
N TRP A 20 -1.44 2.74 12.39
CA TRP A 20 -1.44 4.06 11.75
C TRP A 20 -0.42 5.04 12.35
N PRO A 21 -0.32 5.23 13.67
CA PRO A 21 0.63 6.20 14.23
C PRO A 21 2.08 5.92 13.84
N ILE A 22 2.56 4.70 14.05
CA ILE A 22 3.96 4.35 13.78
C ILE A 22 4.28 4.26 12.29
N VAL A 23 3.35 3.75 11.48
CA VAL A 23 3.55 3.64 10.03
C VAL A 23 3.52 5.02 9.37
N SER A 24 2.63 5.91 9.82
CA SER A 24 2.61 7.28 9.31
C SER A 24 3.89 8.04 9.65
N GLU A 25 4.46 7.83 10.83
CA GLU A 25 5.74 8.41 11.23
C GLU A 25 6.89 7.86 10.38
N ALA A 26 6.94 6.53 10.17
CA ALA A 26 7.96 5.90 9.35
C ALA A 26 7.96 6.43 7.90
N TRP A 27 6.79 6.62 7.29
CA TRP A 27 6.68 7.20 5.95
C TRP A 27 7.16 8.67 5.92
N ARG A 28 6.81 9.48 6.93
CA ARG A 28 7.32 10.86 7.03
C ARG A 28 8.83 10.91 7.18
N ASN A 29 9.42 9.98 7.94
CA ASN A 29 10.87 9.92 8.15
C ASN A 29 11.67 9.63 6.87
N ILE A 30 11.05 8.99 5.87
CA ILE A 30 11.63 8.82 4.52
C ILE A 30 11.09 9.86 3.50
N GLY A 31 10.53 10.97 3.99
CA GLY A 31 10.15 12.11 3.16
C GLY A 31 8.87 11.92 2.32
N ILE A 32 7.99 10.97 2.68
CA ILE A 32 6.75 10.68 1.95
C ILE A 32 5.55 10.99 2.87
N GLU A 33 4.61 11.81 2.39
CA GLU A 33 3.42 12.20 3.15
C GLU A 33 2.42 11.03 3.23
N PRO A 34 2.09 10.52 4.45
CA PRO A 34 1.10 9.47 4.58
C PRO A 34 -0.32 10.00 4.60
N ILE A 35 -1.20 9.38 3.82
CA ILE A 35 -2.64 9.64 3.75
C ILE A 35 -3.40 8.36 4.09
N LEU A 36 -4.28 8.42 5.09
CA LEU A 36 -5.14 7.31 5.48
C LEU A 36 -6.56 7.49 4.94
N PHE A 37 -7.04 6.56 4.15
CA PHE A 37 -8.46 6.41 3.84
C PHE A 37 -9.09 5.50 4.89
N TYR A 38 -9.78 6.12 5.83
CA TYR A 38 -10.43 5.42 6.94
C TYR A 38 -11.90 5.13 6.60
N THR A 39 -12.24 3.86 6.65
CA THR A 39 -13.56 3.36 6.21
C THR A 39 -14.43 2.88 7.38
N GLY A 40 -13.98 3.05 8.61
CA GLY A 40 -14.72 2.68 9.82
C GLY A 40 -15.92 3.58 10.12
N LYS A 41 -16.66 3.22 11.17
CA LYS A 41 -17.91 3.89 11.55
C LYS A 41 -17.69 5.24 12.24
N ASN A 42 -16.61 5.34 13.03
CA ASN A 42 -16.28 6.54 13.78
C ASN A 42 -15.42 7.49 12.93
N LYS A 43 -15.67 8.79 13.03
CA LYS A 43 -14.84 9.79 12.32
C LYS A 43 -13.54 10.02 13.06
N ILE A 44 -12.42 9.89 12.36
CA ILE A 44 -11.10 10.30 12.85
C ILE A 44 -10.86 11.76 12.40
N LYS A 45 -10.59 12.64 13.38
CA LYS A 45 -10.25 14.05 13.11
C LYS A 45 -8.73 14.20 13.05
N ASN A 46 -8.18 14.13 11.85
CA ASN A 46 -6.77 14.34 11.56
C ASN A 46 -6.66 14.85 10.11
N GLU A 47 -5.74 15.77 9.84
CA GLU A 47 -5.58 16.38 8.51
C GLU A 47 -5.20 15.37 7.41
N ASN A 48 -4.47 14.31 7.78
CA ASN A 48 -4.04 13.26 6.86
C ASN A 48 -5.00 12.05 6.84
N VAL A 49 -6.22 12.20 7.36
CA VAL A 49 -7.22 11.14 7.39
C VAL A 49 -8.48 11.53 6.61
N PHE A 50 -8.73 10.84 5.53
CA PHE A 50 -9.96 10.92 4.75
C PHE A 50 -10.95 9.89 5.27
N ASN A 51 -12.03 10.36 5.90
CA ASN A 51 -13.12 9.47 6.32
C ASN A 51 -13.97 9.13 5.10
N PHE A 52 -13.91 7.89 4.66
CA PHE A 52 -14.57 7.40 3.46
C PHE A 52 -15.42 6.17 3.78
N ASN A 53 -16.73 6.26 3.66
CA ASN A 53 -17.66 5.16 3.96
C ASN A 53 -18.75 5.04 2.88
N LEU A 54 -19.15 3.81 2.60
CA LEU A 54 -20.27 3.47 1.71
C LEU A 54 -21.21 2.51 2.45
N GLU A 55 -22.41 2.96 2.77
CA GLU A 55 -23.38 2.22 3.60
C GLU A 55 -23.73 0.81 3.08
N LYS A 56 -23.57 0.59 1.76
CA LYS A 56 -23.93 -0.66 1.09
C LYS A 56 -22.80 -1.69 0.98
N CYS A 57 -21.61 -1.35 1.45
CA CYS A 57 -20.42 -2.19 1.33
C CYS A 57 -19.82 -2.48 2.70
N ASP A 58 -19.21 -3.66 2.83
CA ASP A 58 -18.39 -3.97 4.00
C ASP A 58 -17.18 -3.04 4.10
N SER A 59 -16.89 -2.53 5.31
CA SER A 59 -15.80 -1.58 5.54
C SER A 59 -14.43 -2.15 5.19
N ALA A 60 -14.22 -3.46 5.41
CA ALA A 60 -12.97 -4.13 5.06
C ALA A 60 -12.81 -4.22 3.52
N PHE A 61 -13.90 -4.49 2.77
CA PHE A 61 -13.86 -4.43 1.32
C PHE A 61 -13.50 -3.03 0.81
N ILE A 62 -14.15 -1.99 1.38
CA ILE A 62 -13.86 -0.62 1.00
C ILE A 62 -12.39 -0.31 1.30
N ALA A 63 -11.88 -0.65 2.49
CA ALA A 63 -10.49 -0.43 2.87
C ALA A 63 -9.51 -1.11 1.92
N GLN A 64 -9.76 -2.36 1.51
CA GLN A 64 -8.90 -3.05 0.54
C GLN A 64 -8.88 -2.38 -0.84
N ASN A 65 -10.01 -1.91 -1.33
CA ASN A 65 -10.16 -1.47 -2.71
C ASN A 65 -10.01 0.05 -2.90
N VAL A 66 -10.34 0.88 -1.90
CA VAL A 66 -10.26 2.35 -2.02
C VAL A 66 -8.84 2.82 -2.30
N ARG A 67 -7.81 2.17 -1.77
CA ARG A 67 -6.40 2.53 -2.00
C ARG A 67 -5.96 2.39 -3.47
N LEU A 68 -6.65 1.57 -4.28
CA LEU A 68 -6.42 1.51 -5.72
C LEU A 68 -6.92 2.76 -6.45
N LEU A 69 -7.95 3.41 -5.91
CA LEU A 69 -8.64 4.51 -6.56
C LEU A 69 -8.26 5.87 -5.95
N ALA A 70 -7.93 5.91 -4.67
CA ALA A 70 -7.63 7.13 -3.94
C ALA A 70 -6.47 7.98 -4.51
N PRO A 71 -5.40 7.41 -5.12
CA PRO A 71 -4.38 8.20 -5.80
C PRO A 71 -4.91 9.15 -6.86
N THR A 72 -6.06 8.84 -7.48
CA THR A 72 -6.69 9.70 -8.51
C THR A 72 -7.14 11.06 -7.97
N LEU A 73 -7.33 11.18 -6.66
CA LEU A 73 -7.68 12.45 -6.00
C LEU A 73 -6.47 13.41 -5.86
N PHE A 74 -5.28 12.94 -6.20
CA PHE A 74 -4.02 13.67 -6.13
C PHE A 74 -3.32 13.69 -7.50
N PRO A 75 -3.95 14.27 -8.56
CA PRO A 75 -3.50 14.13 -9.94
C PRO A 75 -2.08 14.66 -10.20
N ASN A 76 -1.63 15.60 -9.38
CA ASN A 76 -0.31 16.24 -9.51
C ASN A 76 0.78 15.61 -8.64
N ASP A 77 0.42 14.75 -7.69
CA ASP A 77 1.35 14.07 -6.80
C ASP A 77 1.68 12.66 -7.32
N THR A 78 2.88 12.20 -7.03
CA THR A 78 3.24 10.80 -7.25
C THR A 78 2.86 10.00 -6.00
N CYS A 79 1.89 9.12 -6.15
CA CYS A 79 1.35 8.33 -5.07
C CYS A 79 1.85 6.88 -5.13
N ILE A 80 2.24 6.33 -3.97
CA ILE A 80 2.46 4.91 -3.76
C ILE A 80 1.33 4.35 -2.90
N ILE A 81 0.84 3.15 -3.18
CA ILE A 81 -0.12 2.45 -2.33
C ILE A 81 0.57 1.43 -1.45
N SER A 82 0.09 1.23 -0.22
CA SER A 82 0.67 0.31 0.76
C SER A 82 -0.38 -0.30 1.68
N ASP A 83 -0.06 -1.47 2.26
CA ASP A 83 -0.77 -2.01 3.41
C ASP A 83 -0.37 -1.28 4.68
N ILE A 84 -1.32 -1.09 5.60
CA ILE A 84 -1.10 -0.36 6.84
C ILE A 84 -0.23 -1.15 7.85
N ASP A 85 -0.11 -2.47 7.71
CA ASP A 85 0.77 -3.32 8.53
C ASP A 85 2.18 -3.50 7.93
N ASN A 86 2.56 -2.64 6.97
CA ASN A 86 3.89 -2.60 6.38
C ASN A 86 4.58 -1.26 6.68
N MET A 87 5.62 -1.32 7.48
CA MET A 87 6.43 -0.16 7.83
C MET A 87 7.61 -0.04 6.85
N PRO A 88 7.80 1.09 6.14
CA PRO A 88 8.98 1.30 5.33
C PRO A 88 10.22 1.38 6.22
N LEU A 89 11.38 0.91 5.76
CA LEU A 89 12.65 0.96 6.48
C LEU A 89 13.78 1.61 5.69
N SER A 90 13.59 1.92 4.42
CA SER A 90 14.65 2.45 3.56
C SER A 90 14.12 3.48 2.57
N GLU A 91 14.63 4.71 2.68
CA GLU A 91 14.43 5.75 1.67
C GLU A 91 15.00 5.33 0.31
N ASP A 92 16.20 4.76 0.29
CA ASP A 92 16.84 4.27 -0.93
C ASP A 92 15.99 3.26 -1.69
N TYR A 93 15.29 2.37 -0.97
CA TYR A 93 14.41 1.41 -1.61
C TYR A 93 13.23 2.09 -2.31
N PHE A 94 12.58 3.05 -1.65
CA PHE A 94 11.37 3.67 -2.19
C PHE A 94 11.67 4.82 -3.15
N GLN A 95 12.62 5.69 -2.84
CA GLN A 95 12.96 6.86 -3.64
C GLN A 95 14.14 6.59 -4.59
N GLY A 96 15.19 5.93 -4.11
CA GLY A 96 16.41 5.68 -4.87
C GLY A 96 16.17 4.81 -6.11
N ASN A 97 15.36 3.74 -5.97
CA ASN A 97 15.09 2.83 -7.10
C ASN A 97 14.28 3.46 -8.24
N ILE A 98 13.62 4.59 -8.01
CA ILE A 98 12.75 5.22 -9.02
C ILE A 98 13.25 6.58 -9.51
N VAL A 99 14.37 7.08 -8.99
CA VAL A 99 14.90 8.41 -9.32
C VAL A 99 15.09 8.62 -10.84
N ASN A 100 15.48 7.58 -11.56
CA ASN A 100 15.68 7.59 -13.00
C ASN A 100 14.43 7.19 -13.83
N ILE A 101 13.32 6.88 -13.18
CA ILE A 101 12.05 6.52 -13.83
C ILE A 101 11.30 7.82 -14.13
N THR A 102 10.70 7.92 -15.31
CA THR A 102 9.92 9.09 -15.70
C THR A 102 8.52 9.07 -15.09
N ASP A 103 7.87 10.22 -14.94
CA ASP A 103 6.52 10.36 -14.39
C ASP A 103 5.42 9.72 -15.27
N ASN A 104 5.77 9.30 -16.49
CA ASN A 104 4.87 8.59 -17.39
C ASN A 104 4.75 7.09 -17.10
N GLN A 105 5.54 6.57 -16.16
CA GLN A 105 5.55 5.16 -15.81
C GLN A 105 4.61 4.86 -14.65
N PHE A 106 4.03 3.66 -14.67
CA PHE A 106 3.48 3.01 -13.51
C PHE A 106 4.51 1.99 -12.99
N VAL A 107 4.86 2.04 -11.73
CA VAL A 107 5.92 1.22 -11.13
C VAL A 107 5.33 0.15 -10.23
N ILE A 108 5.69 -1.11 -10.48
CA ILE A 108 5.39 -2.26 -9.63
C ILE A 108 6.69 -2.67 -8.93
N TYR A 109 6.78 -2.48 -7.61
CA TYR A 109 8.00 -2.76 -6.84
C TYR A 109 8.27 -4.25 -6.64
N ARG A 110 7.23 -5.07 -6.60
CA ARG A 110 7.33 -6.53 -6.34
C ARG A 110 6.46 -7.32 -7.31
N PRO A 111 6.87 -7.42 -8.58
CA PRO A 111 6.08 -8.12 -9.59
C PRO A 111 5.89 -9.61 -9.27
N ASP A 112 6.85 -10.23 -8.57
CA ASP A 112 6.89 -11.68 -8.29
C ASP A 112 6.38 -12.03 -6.88
N ALA A 113 5.75 -11.09 -6.16
CA ALA A 113 5.31 -11.30 -4.78
C ALA A 113 3.99 -12.09 -4.66
N THR A 114 3.31 -12.35 -5.77
CA THR A 114 2.02 -13.05 -5.83
C THR A 114 1.98 -14.03 -7.01
N SER A 115 0.89 -14.82 -7.11
CA SER A 115 0.62 -15.67 -8.27
C SER A 115 0.42 -14.84 -9.56
N GLU A 116 0.52 -15.48 -10.73
CA GLU A 116 0.45 -14.82 -12.04
C GLU A 116 -0.88 -14.11 -12.33
N ASP A 117 -1.96 -14.50 -11.66
CA ASP A 117 -3.30 -13.91 -11.79
C ASP A 117 -3.51 -12.65 -10.93
N MET A 118 -2.51 -12.22 -10.17
CA MET A 118 -2.57 -11.10 -9.25
C MET A 118 -1.36 -10.17 -9.37
N ILE A 119 -1.51 -8.92 -8.91
CA ILE A 119 -0.40 -8.01 -8.61
C ILE A 119 -0.47 -7.68 -7.13
N SER A 120 0.64 -7.82 -6.43
CA SER A 120 0.73 -7.43 -5.01
C SER A 120 0.33 -5.97 -4.84
N ILE A 121 -0.49 -5.68 -3.83
CA ILE A 121 -0.79 -4.31 -3.45
C ILE A 121 0.46 -3.56 -2.98
N MET A 122 1.39 -4.26 -2.41
CA MET A 122 2.66 -3.70 -1.95
C MET A 122 3.75 -3.89 -3.00
N TRP A 123 4.24 -2.88 -3.54
CA TRP A 123 3.88 -1.48 -3.62
C TRP A 123 3.73 -1.14 -5.08
N ASN A 124 2.82 -0.24 -5.37
CA ASN A 124 2.61 0.24 -6.72
C ASN A 124 2.59 1.75 -6.68
N ALA A 125 3.31 2.39 -7.60
CA ALA A 125 3.47 3.83 -7.61
C ALA A 125 3.31 4.41 -9.00
N ALA A 126 2.67 5.57 -9.07
CA ALA A 126 2.59 6.40 -10.27
C ALA A 126 2.12 7.80 -9.92
N LYS A 127 2.24 8.73 -10.85
CA LYS A 127 1.57 10.02 -10.77
C LYS A 127 0.05 9.84 -10.72
N GLY A 128 -0.66 10.65 -9.91
CA GLY A 128 -2.11 10.51 -9.74
C GLY A 128 -2.88 10.60 -11.06
N SER A 129 -2.44 11.43 -12.01
CA SER A 129 -2.98 11.46 -13.37
C SER A 129 -2.87 10.10 -14.09
N LYS A 130 -1.82 9.32 -13.82
CA LYS A 130 -1.66 7.98 -14.37
C LYS A 130 -2.64 6.98 -13.76
N TRP A 131 -2.95 7.11 -12.47
CA TRP A 131 -4.01 6.34 -11.82
C TRP A 131 -5.38 6.66 -12.42
N ILE A 132 -5.64 7.95 -12.78
CA ILE A 132 -6.86 8.35 -13.50
C ILE A 132 -6.94 7.64 -14.86
N ASP A 133 -5.86 7.65 -15.65
CA ASP A 133 -5.80 6.98 -16.95
C ASP A 133 -6.09 5.47 -16.86
N ILE A 134 -5.63 4.82 -15.78
CA ILE A 134 -5.78 3.37 -15.58
C ILE A 134 -7.18 3.02 -15.08
N PHE A 135 -7.66 3.73 -14.06
CA PHE A 135 -8.89 3.37 -13.36
C PHE A 135 -10.12 4.16 -13.81
N GLU A 136 -9.94 5.20 -14.64
CA GLU A 136 -11.02 6.01 -15.22
C GLU A 136 -11.95 6.62 -14.15
N VAL A 137 -11.38 7.08 -13.04
CA VAL A 137 -12.05 7.81 -11.95
C VAL A 137 -11.22 9.03 -11.54
N ASP A 138 -11.87 10.11 -11.12
CA ASP A 138 -11.24 11.41 -10.83
C ASP A 138 -11.87 12.16 -9.66
N SER A 139 -12.87 11.57 -9.02
CA SER A 139 -13.64 12.21 -7.97
C SER A 139 -14.12 11.20 -6.92
N VAL A 140 -14.45 11.67 -5.72
CA VAL A 140 -15.02 10.83 -4.66
C VAL A 140 -16.29 10.12 -5.13
N GLU A 141 -17.11 10.79 -5.95
CA GLU A 141 -18.35 10.22 -6.48
C GLU A 141 -18.04 9.06 -7.47
N SER A 142 -17.11 9.26 -8.42
CA SER A 142 -16.73 8.23 -9.38
C SER A 142 -16.05 7.03 -8.70
N ILE A 143 -15.21 7.27 -7.69
CA ILE A 143 -14.63 6.24 -6.82
C ILE A 143 -15.74 5.44 -6.12
N SER A 144 -16.71 6.11 -5.51
CA SER A 144 -17.83 5.47 -4.81
C SER A 144 -18.65 4.58 -5.74
N LYS A 145 -19.00 5.08 -6.94
CA LYS A 145 -19.71 4.29 -7.95
C LYS A 145 -18.92 3.05 -8.40
N LYS A 146 -17.62 3.20 -8.60
CA LYS A 146 -16.74 2.10 -8.99
C LYS A 146 -16.62 1.03 -7.90
N LEU A 147 -16.43 1.43 -6.64
CA LEU A 147 -16.41 0.50 -5.50
C LEU A 147 -17.73 -0.27 -5.36
N LEU A 148 -18.87 0.41 -5.51
CA LEU A 148 -20.17 -0.24 -5.50
C LEU A 148 -20.33 -1.26 -6.64
N SER A 149 -19.80 -0.97 -7.82
CA SER A 149 -19.83 -1.91 -8.97
C SER A 149 -18.90 -3.11 -8.80
N TRP A 150 -17.87 -2.98 -7.99
CA TRP A 150 -16.91 -4.05 -7.69
C TRP A 150 -17.33 -4.91 -6.50
N TYR A 151 -18.27 -4.44 -5.67
CA TYR A 151 -18.66 -5.14 -4.46
C TYR A 151 -19.37 -6.47 -4.78
N PRO A 152 -18.78 -7.62 -4.44
CA PRO A 152 -19.38 -8.90 -4.75
C PRO A 152 -20.51 -9.23 -3.75
N GLU A 153 -21.55 -9.89 -4.22
CA GLU A 153 -22.70 -10.30 -3.39
C GLU A 153 -22.30 -11.17 -2.18
N ASN A 154 -21.23 -11.95 -2.31
CA ASN A 154 -20.75 -12.90 -1.31
C ASN A 154 -19.37 -12.52 -0.76
N TYR A 155 -19.15 -11.23 -0.45
CA TYR A 155 -17.90 -10.82 0.19
C TYR A 155 -17.81 -11.37 1.62
N SER A 156 -16.66 -11.96 1.95
CA SER A 156 -16.31 -12.35 3.32
C SER A 156 -14.82 -12.18 3.58
N ILE A 157 -14.48 -11.77 4.81
CA ILE A 157 -13.10 -11.62 5.25
C ILE A 157 -12.39 -12.97 5.19
N GLY A 158 -11.28 -13.05 4.44
CA GLY A 158 -10.52 -14.29 4.23
C GLY A 158 -11.15 -15.31 3.28
N GLY A 159 -12.30 -14.99 2.66
CA GLY A 159 -12.97 -15.83 1.66
C GLY A 159 -12.40 -15.68 0.24
N ASP A 160 -13.09 -16.27 -0.74
CA ASP A 160 -12.65 -16.32 -2.15
C ASP A 160 -12.42 -14.95 -2.78
N ASN A 161 -13.16 -13.93 -2.30
CA ASN A 161 -13.06 -12.55 -2.77
C ASN A 161 -12.11 -11.67 -1.92
N TRP A 162 -11.30 -12.28 -1.02
CA TRP A 162 -10.38 -11.55 -0.16
C TRP A 162 -9.25 -10.84 -0.94
N TYR A 163 -8.79 -11.42 -2.03
CA TYR A 163 -7.76 -10.86 -2.90
C TYR A 163 -8.31 -10.10 -4.11
N HIS A 164 -9.53 -9.58 -3.99
CA HIS A 164 -10.22 -8.86 -5.08
C HIS A 164 -9.40 -7.67 -5.58
N ASP A 165 -8.85 -6.87 -4.69
CA ASP A 165 -8.00 -5.71 -4.98
C ASP A 165 -6.78 -6.07 -5.86
N GLN A 166 -6.11 -7.18 -5.56
CA GLN A 166 -4.94 -7.64 -6.32
C GLN A 166 -5.30 -8.14 -7.72
N LYS A 167 -6.44 -8.81 -7.86
CA LYS A 167 -6.97 -9.29 -9.14
C LYS A 167 -7.44 -8.12 -10.01
N ILE A 168 -8.16 -7.18 -9.43
CA ILE A 168 -8.58 -5.96 -10.13
C ILE A 168 -7.37 -5.13 -10.59
N LEU A 169 -6.39 -4.95 -9.71
CA LEU A 169 -5.15 -4.27 -10.10
C LEU A 169 -4.49 -4.93 -11.31
N LYS A 170 -4.37 -6.27 -11.29
CA LYS A 170 -3.83 -7.04 -12.42
C LYS A 170 -4.61 -6.82 -13.69
N GLU A 171 -5.93 -6.89 -13.63
CA GLU A 171 -6.81 -6.69 -14.77
C GLU A 171 -6.63 -5.31 -15.41
N PHE A 172 -6.69 -4.24 -14.61
CA PHE A 172 -6.57 -2.87 -15.09
C PHE A 172 -5.18 -2.58 -15.64
N ILE A 173 -4.12 -3.02 -14.96
CA ILE A 173 -2.73 -2.86 -15.43
C ILE A 173 -2.52 -3.62 -16.75
N THR A 174 -3.01 -4.85 -16.87
CA THR A 174 -2.88 -5.63 -18.11
C THR A 174 -3.59 -4.95 -19.29
N ARG A 175 -4.80 -4.43 -19.08
CA ARG A 175 -5.53 -3.67 -20.10
C ARG A 175 -4.81 -2.38 -20.51
N TYR A 176 -4.25 -1.69 -19.53
CA TYR A 176 -3.53 -0.45 -19.77
C TYR A 176 -2.22 -0.70 -20.54
N GLU A 177 -1.44 -1.69 -20.13
CA GLU A 177 -0.16 -2.07 -20.74
C GLU A 177 -0.36 -2.50 -22.22
N ALA A 178 -1.44 -3.24 -22.52
CA ALA A 178 -1.76 -3.64 -23.88
C ALA A 178 -1.98 -2.45 -24.85
N LYS A 179 -2.45 -1.31 -24.33
CA LYS A 179 -2.68 -0.09 -25.11
C LYS A 179 -1.48 0.87 -25.10
N ASN A 180 -0.62 0.76 -24.10
CA ASN A 180 0.45 1.71 -23.80
C ASN A 180 1.77 0.96 -23.56
N ILE A 181 2.39 0.52 -24.65
CA ILE A 181 3.64 -0.25 -24.61
C ILE A 181 4.71 0.53 -23.83
N SER A 182 5.46 -0.18 -22.99
CA SER A 182 6.54 0.38 -22.15
C SER A 182 6.09 1.41 -21.09
N SER A 183 4.82 1.42 -20.70
CA SER A 183 4.30 2.30 -19.66
C SER A 183 4.40 1.73 -18.23
N ILE A 184 4.80 0.47 -18.10
CA ILE A 184 4.90 -0.24 -16.82
C ILE A 184 6.36 -0.61 -16.56
N THR A 185 6.87 -0.18 -15.41
CA THR A 185 8.19 -0.58 -14.90
C THR A 185 8.01 -1.59 -13.77
N ARG A 186 8.74 -2.70 -13.84
CA ARG A 186 8.75 -3.73 -12.81
C ARG A 186 10.12 -3.76 -12.14
N LEU A 187 10.15 -3.56 -10.83
CA LEU A 187 11.37 -3.62 -10.01
C LEU A 187 11.48 -4.99 -9.36
N ASN A 188 12.69 -5.41 -9.04
CA ASN A 188 12.95 -6.67 -8.36
C ASN A 188 13.82 -6.42 -7.14
N ASP A 189 13.39 -6.87 -5.95
CA ASP A 189 14.07 -6.66 -4.68
C ASP A 189 15.48 -7.27 -4.67
N GLU A 190 15.65 -8.47 -5.22
CA GLU A 190 16.94 -9.17 -5.24
C GLU A 190 17.97 -8.41 -6.07
N SER A 191 17.58 -7.90 -7.23
CA SER A 191 18.46 -7.12 -8.09
C SER A 191 18.84 -5.78 -7.47
N ALA A 192 18.00 -5.23 -6.61
CA ALA A 192 18.25 -3.98 -5.87
C ALA A 192 19.05 -4.20 -4.56
N GLY A 193 19.30 -5.45 -4.17
CA GLY A 193 20.04 -5.81 -2.96
C GLY A 193 19.29 -5.58 -1.65
N PHE A 194 17.96 -5.52 -1.70
CA PHE A 194 17.09 -5.37 -0.54
C PHE A 194 16.36 -6.68 -0.19
N CYS A 195 15.98 -6.81 1.06
CA CYS A 195 15.13 -7.90 1.52
C CYS A 195 14.02 -7.38 2.43
N ARG A 196 12.95 -8.15 2.54
CA ARG A 196 11.84 -7.86 3.44
C ARG A 196 12.08 -8.43 4.83
N LEU A 197 11.83 -7.63 5.88
CA LEU A 197 11.69 -8.15 7.23
C LEU A 197 10.24 -8.64 7.41
N ASN A 198 10.03 -9.96 7.43
CA ASN A 198 8.69 -10.52 7.41
C ASN A 198 8.31 -11.13 8.76
N ARG A 199 7.06 -10.86 9.21
CA ARG A 199 6.47 -11.45 10.42
C ARG A 199 6.48 -12.98 10.44
N SER A 200 6.43 -13.64 9.27
CA SER A 200 6.52 -15.10 9.18
C SER A 200 7.86 -15.64 9.69
N ASN A 201 8.91 -14.82 9.67
CA ASN A 201 10.25 -15.15 10.15
C ASN A 201 10.48 -14.72 11.60
N TYR A 202 9.43 -14.22 12.29
CA TYR A 202 9.57 -13.75 13.66
C TYR A 202 10.11 -14.85 14.58
N SER A 203 11.18 -14.50 15.31
CA SER A 203 11.79 -15.32 16.35
C SER A 203 11.81 -14.56 17.66
N ILE A 204 11.61 -15.24 18.78
CA ILE A 204 11.80 -14.66 20.11
C ILE A 204 13.22 -14.12 20.33
N PHE A 205 14.16 -14.58 19.53
CA PHE A 205 15.55 -14.09 19.52
C PHE A 205 15.71 -13.00 18.46
N PHE A 206 15.71 -11.74 18.87
CA PHE A 206 15.83 -10.59 17.97
C PHE A 206 17.02 -10.68 16.99
N LYS A 207 18.21 -11.16 17.46
CA LYS A 207 19.41 -11.32 16.61
C LYS A 207 19.22 -12.29 15.42
N LYS A 208 18.27 -13.24 15.55
CA LYS A 208 17.93 -14.17 14.45
C LYS A 208 16.85 -13.58 13.54
N PHE A 209 16.11 -12.60 14.03
CA PHE A 209 15.04 -11.93 13.29
C PHE A 209 15.57 -10.74 12.49
N TYR A 210 16.41 -9.89 13.10
CA TYR A 210 16.98 -8.70 12.51
C TYR A 210 18.50 -8.86 12.34
N ASP A 211 18.97 -8.86 11.09
CA ASP A 211 20.39 -8.99 10.73
C ASP A 211 20.91 -7.60 10.28
N HIS A 212 21.79 -7.03 11.06
CA HIS A 212 22.40 -5.71 10.81
C HIS A 212 23.26 -5.65 9.51
N ASN A 213 23.59 -6.79 8.91
CA ASN A 213 24.34 -6.84 7.65
C ASN A 213 23.42 -6.83 6.42
N LYS A 214 22.10 -6.84 6.61
CA LYS A 214 21.12 -6.81 5.54
C LYS A 214 20.51 -5.42 5.37
N LYS A 215 20.22 -5.05 4.12
CA LYS A 215 19.41 -3.88 3.80
C LYS A 215 17.95 -4.29 3.74
N TYR A 216 17.15 -3.77 4.64
CA TYR A 216 15.71 -4.03 4.65
C TYR A 216 14.96 -2.93 3.90
N SER A 217 14.05 -3.34 3.01
CA SER A 217 13.11 -2.44 2.35
C SER A 217 12.01 -2.00 3.29
N ASP A 218 11.44 -2.96 4.01
CA ASP A 218 10.27 -2.81 4.87
C ASP A 218 10.18 -3.85 5.96
N PHE A 219 9.29 -3.60 6.89
CA PHE A 219 8.88 -4.55 7.93
C PHE A 219 7.39 -4.86 7.81
N HIS A 220 7.07 -6.10 7.38
CA HIS A 220 5.73 -6.65 7.49
C HIS A 220 5.48 -7.09 8.94
N MET A 221 4.77 -6.25 9.67
CA MET A 221 4.66 -6.33 11.12
C MET A 221 3.74 -7.45 11.61
N PRO A 222 4.09 -8.12 12.74
CA PRO A 222 3.18 -9.06 13.39
C PRO A 222 1.99 -8.34 14.05
N ARG A 223 0.83 -8.99 14.03
CA ARG A 223 -0.44 -8.49 14.58
C ARG A 223 -0.85 -9.23 15.84
N PRO A 224 -1.58 -8.58 16.77
CA PRO A 224 -1.90 -7.15 16.84
C PRO A 224 -0.72 -6.30 17.31
N TYR A 225 -0.76 -4.98 17.03
CA TYR A 225 0.27 -4.03 17.46
C TYR A 225 0.45 -4.06 18.98
N SER A 226 -0.64 -4.04 19.74
CA SER A 226 -0.65 -4.07 21.21
C SER A 226 0.19 -5.21 21.81
N LYS A 227 0.25 -6.37 21.14
CA LYS A 227 1.07 -7.51 21.58
C LYS A 227 2.54 -7.36 21.19
N TYR A 228 2.84 -6.79 20.04
CA TYR A 228 4.17 -6.77 19.45
C TYR A 228 4.83 -5.39 19.43
N HIS A 229 4.23 -4.38 20.09
CA HIS A 229 4.70 -2.98 20.07
C HIS A 229 6.18 -2.83 20.48
N LYS A 230 6.67 -3.62 21.46
CA LYS A 230 8.08 -3.57 21.88
C LYS A 230 9.05 -3.97 20.76
N LEU A 231 8.69 -5.01 19.99
CA LEU A 231 9.47 -5.45 18.84
C LEU A 231 9.39 -4.40 17.72
N ILE A 232 8.19 -3.93 17.41
CA ILE A 232 7.94 -2.99 16.32
C ILE A 232 8.68 -1.68 16.58
N ASN A 233 8.55 -1.11 17.79
CA ASN A 233 9.26 0.10 18.18
C ASN A 233 10.78 -0.09 18.18
N LYS A 234 11.28 -1.28 18.54
CA LYS A 234 12.71 -1.57 18.47
C LYS A 234 13.20 -1.55 17.02
N VAL A 235 12.47 -2.13 16.08
CA VAL A 235 12.82 -2.08 14.64
C VAL A 235 12.74 -0.64 14.14
N PHE A 236 11.69 0.10 14.48
CA PHE A 236 11.55 1.51 14.15
C PHE A 236 12.77 2.32 14.61
N ASN A 237 13.13 2.28 15.89
CA ASN A 237 14.24 3.03 16.46
C ASN A 237 15.63 2.62 15.93
N LEU A 238 15.76 1.47 15.26
CA LEU A 238 17.02 1.06 14.62
C LEU A 238 17.19 1.61 13.22
N ASN A 239 16.12 2.10 12.60
CA ASN A 239 16.12 2.57 11.20
C ASN A 239 15.86 4.09 11.11
N PHE A 240 15.34 4.70 12.15
CA PHE A 240 15.05 6.13 12.28
C PHE A 240 15.59 6.70 13.59
#